data_1c71063163abd3c5df9632069d9aca31
#
_entry.id   1c71063163abd3c5df9632069d9aca31
#
_cell.length_a   1.000
_cell.length_b   1.000
_cell.length_c   1.000
_cell.angle_alpha   90.00
_cell.angle_beta   90.00
_cell.angle_gamma   90.00
#
_symmetry.space_group_name_H-M   'P 1'
#
loop_
_entity.id
_entity.type
_entity.pdbx_description
1 polymer ?
#
loop_
_entity_poly.entity_id
_entity_poly.type
_entity_poly.pdbx_seq_one_letter_code
_entity_poly.pdbx_strand_id
1 'polypeptide(L)'
;MTAFTSAPEKAQDSSAHIDPAAQVADAGFVPVQTRSERPRSFDPSDFGTPTGREVNWKHTPVAKLQAMFAEAAQNDGVLLEVASGAEYVSTLAAGDAPRGEFFVPEDVVAAVAWQGSEQGTFVRIPRDEEVAEPILVTI
;
A
#
# COMPACT_ATOMS: atom_id res chain seq x y z
N MET A 1 -48.31 -30.43 -55.55
CA MET A 1 -47.53 -29.18 -55.59
C MET A 1 -47.53 -28.61 -54.19
N THR A 2 -46.49 -28.88 -53.47
CA THR A 2 -46.32 -28.43 -52.06
C THR A 2 -45.11 -27.54 -52.01
N ALA A 3 -45.34 -26.28 -51.75
CA ALA A 3 -44.29 -25.27 -51.57
C ALA A 3 -43.73 -25.33 -50.17
N PHE A 4 -42.45 -25.60 -50.10
CA PHE A 4 -41.69 -25.43 -48.84
C PHE A 4 -41.25 -23.97 -48.71
N THR A 5 -41.82 -23.26 -47.74
CA THR A 5 -41.36 -21.97 -47.35
C THR A 5 -40.42 -22.16 -46.14
N SER A 6 -39.12 -22.08 -46.40
CA SER A 6 -38.11 -22.04 -45.38
C SER A 6 -37.96 -20.59 -44.89
N ALA A 7 -38.27 -20.34 -43.63
CA ALA A 7 -38.00 -19.08 -42.95
C ALA A 7 -36.50 -19.01 -42.62
N PRO A 8 -35.83 -17.87 -42.72
CA PRO A 8 -34.44 -17.72 -42.30
C PRO A 8 -34.35 -17.77 -40.77
N GLU A 9 -33.57 -18.70 -40.33
CA GLU A 9 -33.15 -18.81 -38.93
C GLU A 9 -32.36 -17.57 -38.54
N LYS A 10 -32.90 -16.80 -37.62
CA LYS A 10 -32.22 -15.67 -37.01
C LYS A 10 -30.98 -16.20 -36.29
N ALA A 11 -29.80 -15.84 -36.82
CA ALA A 11 -28.56 -16.00 -36.09
C ALA A 11 -28.69 -15.28 -34.77
N GLN A 12 -28.67 -16.03 -33.66
CA GLN A 12 -28.55 -15.49 -32.34
C GLN A 12 -27.15 -14.90 -32.21
N ASP A 13 -27.09 -13.57 -32.19
CA ASP A 13 -25.92 -12.82 -31.80
C ASP A 13 -25.63 -13.12 -30.31
N SER A 14 -24.78 -14.12 -30.09
CA SER A 14 -24.29 -14.48 -28.76
C SER A 14 -23.04 -13.68 -28.41
N SER A 15 -23.05 -12.39 -28.63
CA SER A 15 -22.18 -11.48 -27.92
C SER A 15 -22.76 -11.24 -26.53
N ALA A 16 -22.83 -12.30 -25.74
CA ALA A 16 -23.00 -12.15 -24.31
C ALA A 16 -21.82 -11.33 -23.82
N HIS A 17 -22.10 -10.08 -23.50
CA HIS A 17 -21.15 -9.22 -22.80
C HIS A 17 -20.85 -9.92 -21.48
N ILE A 18 -19.72 -10.64 -21.45
CA ILE A 18 -19.26 -11.33 -20.26
C ILE A 18 -18.76 -10.23 -19.34
N ASP A 19 -19.51 -9.96 -18.29
CA ASP A 19 -19.07 -9.06 -17.23
C ASP A 19 -17.77 -9.61 -16.62
N PRO A 20 -16.63 -8.94 -16.78
CA PRO A 20 -15.36 -9.42 -16.24
C PRO A 20 -15.40 -9.58 -14.71
N ALA A 21 -16.25 -8.84 -14.02
CA ALA A 21 -16.41 -8.96 -12.56
C ALA A 21 -17.11 -10.27 -12.14
N ALA A 22 -18.03 -10.79 -12.98
CA ALA A 22 -18.73 -12.04 -12.68
C ALA A 22 -17.83 -13.28 -12.84
N GLN A 23 -16.85 -13.23 -13.77
CA GLN A 23 -15.87 -14.32 -13.94
C GLN A 23 -14.86 -14.41 -12.83
N VAL A 24 -14.57 -13.30 -12.16
CA VAL A 24 -13.60 -13.21 -11.07
C VAL A 24 -14.12 -13.91 -9.81
N ALA A 25 -15.43 -13.88 -9.57
CA ALA A 25 -16.06 -14.49 -8.38
C ALA A 25 -16.00 -16.02 -8.39
N ASP A 26 -15.95 -16.66 -9.57
CA ASP A 26 -16.06 -18.12 -9.68
C ASP A 26 -14.72 -18.83 -9.93
N ALA A 27 -13.69 -18.13 -10.35
CA ALA A 27 -12.42 -18.73 -10.76
C ALA A 27 -11.28 -18.66 -9.73
N GLY A 28 -11.51 -18.09 -8.54
CA GLY A 28 -10.44 -17.84 -7.58
C GLY A 28 -9.33 -16.92 -8.14
N PHE A 29 -9.65 -16.17 -9.19
CA PHE A 29 -8.74 -15.21 -9.81
C PHE A 29 -8.61 -13.99 -8.90
N VAL A 30 -7.42 -13.79 -8.36
CA VAL A 30 -7.11 -12.55 -7.66
C VAL A 30 -6.96 -11.46 -8.73
N PRO A 31 -7.83 -10.43 -8.74
CA PRO A 31 -7.71 -9.33 -9.70
C PRO A 31 -6.31 -8.73 -9.62
N VAL A 32 -5.78 -8.31 -10.77
CA VAL A 32 -4.57 -7.49 -10.78
C VAL A 32 -4.89 -6.21 -10.00
N GLN A 33 -4.35 -6.11 -8.80
CA GLN A 33 -4.58 -4.95 -7.95
C GLN A 33 -4.03 -3.71 -8.63
N THR A 34 -4.88 -2.73 -8.86
CA THR A 34 -4.45 -1.39 -9.24
C THR A 34 -3.79 -0.74 -8.03
N ARG A 35 -3.03 0.33 -8.23
CA ARG A 35 -2.36 1.01 -7.12
C ARG A 35 -3.34 1.52 -6.05
N SER A 36 -4.59 1.79 -6.42
CA SER A 36 -5.67 2.21 -5.52
C SER A 36 -6.31 1.06 -4.74
N GLU A 37 -6.07 -0.19 -5.13
CA GLU A 37 -6.66 -1.40 -4.54
C GLU A 37 -5.66 -2.18 -3.68
N ARG A 38 -4.48 -1.61 -3.42
CA ARG A 38 -3.51 -2.26 -2.55
C ARG A 38 -4.06 -2.38 -1.14
N PRO A 39 -3.86 -3.52 -0.47
CA PRO A 39 -4.19 -3.65 0.93
C PRO A 39 -3.44 -2.58 1.72
N ARG A 40 -4.11 -2.01 2.69
CA ARG A 40 -3.55 -1.02 3.60
C ARG A 40 -3.84 -1.44 5.01
N SER A 41 -2.82 -1.61 5.83
CA SER A 41 -2.99 -2.00 7.22
C SER A 41 -1.77 -1.60 8.04
N PHE A 42 -2.00 -1.34 9.32
CA PHE A 42 -0.95 -1.21 10.32
C PHE A 42 -0.52 -2.57 10.89
N ASP A 43 -1.28 -3.62 10.61
CA ASP A 43 -0.97 -4.98 11.05
C ASP A 43 -0.24 -5.75 9.94
N PRO A 44 1.02 -6.18 10.16
CA PRO A 44 1.77 -6.98 9.19
C PRO A 44 1.07 -8.29 8.81
N SER A 45 0.24 -8.85 9.69
CA SER A 45 -0.47 -10.11 9.44
C SER A 45 -1.52 -10.01 8.33
N ASP A 46 -1.99 -8.79 8.03
CA ASP A 46 -2.92 -8.53 6.92
C ASP A 46 -2.25 -8.63 5.54
N PHE A 47 -0.91 -8.66 5.53
CA PHE A 47 -0.13 -8.79 4.30
C PHE A 47 0.44 -10.20 4.18
N GLY A 48 0.14 -11.05 3.35
CA GLY A 48 0.82 -12.33 3.19
C GLY A 48 2.35 -12.23 3.09
N THR A 49 3.05 -13.29 3.37
CA THR A 49 4.52 -13.34 3.21
C THR A 49 4.88 -13.23 1.73
N PRO A 50 5.70 -12.26 1.33
CA PRO A 50 6.12 -12.11 -0.05
C PRO A 50 6.86 -13.33 -0.58
N THR A 51 6.52 -13.75 -1.79
CA THR A 51 7.15 -14.88 -2.48
C THR A 51 8.03 -14.45 -3.66
N GLY A 52 7.92 -13.17 -4.06
CA GLY A 52 8.59 -12.63 -5.25
C GLY A 52 7.79 -12.82 -6.54
N ARG A 53 6.60 -13.41 -6.46
CA ARG A 53 5.68 -13.58 -7.60
C ARG A 53 4.67 -12.46 -7.72
N GLU A 54 4.43 -11.76 -6.64
CA GLU A 54 3.54 -10.63 -6.55
C GLU A 54 4.09 -9.44 -7.37
N VAL A 55 3.22 -8.66 -7.96
CA VAL A 55 3.60 -7.51 -8.81
C VAL A 55 4.55 -6.55 -8.09
N ASN A 56 4.31 -6.30 -6.81
CA ASN A 56 5.11 -5.39 -5.99
C ASN A 56 6.51 -5.95 -5.67
N TRP A 57 6.68 -7.27 -5.68
CA TRP A 57 7.90 -7.96 -5.27
C TRP A 57 8.63 -8.64 -6.42
N LYS A 58 8.13 -8.56 -7.66
CA LYS A 58 8.59 -9.30 -8.83
C LYS A 58 10.09 -9.19 -9.11
N HIS A 59 10.70 -8.06 -8.80
CA HIS A 59 12.14 -7.81 -9.04
C HIS A 59 12.95 -7.71 -7.74
N THR A 60 12.34 -8.04 -6.63
CA THR A 60 12.94 -7.94 -5.30
C THR A 60 13.57 -9.28 -4.92
N PRO A 61 14.80 -9.30 -4.40
CA PRO A 61 15.43 -10.54 -3.91
C PRO A 61 14.83 -10.95 -2.56
N VAL A 62 13.56 -11.34 -2.56
CA VAL A 62 12.75 -11.66 -1.37
C VAL A 62 13.47 -12.61 -0.40
N ALA A 63 14.16 -13.62 -0.93
CA ALA A 63 14.90 -14.58 -0.10
C ALA A 63 15.99 -13.92 0.78
N LYS A 64 16.55 -12.78 0.34
CA LYS A 64 17.54 -12.03 1.12
C LYS A 64 16.93 -11.10 2.16
N LEU A 65 15.64 -10.81 2.04
CA LEU A 65 14.91 -9.85 2.87
C LEU A 65 14.01 -10.52 3.92
N GLN A 66 14.10 -11.84 4.08
CA GLN A 66 13.22 -12.61 4.96
C GLN A 66 13.15 -12.06 6.40
N ALA A 67 14.29 -11.58 6.93
CA ALA A 67 14.33 -11.01 8.27
C ALA A 67 13.48 -9.73 8.43
N MET A 68 13.27 -8.99 7.34
CA MET A 68 12.50 -7.74 7.35
C MET A 68 10.98 -7.95 7.37
N PHE A 69 10.53 -9.18 7.14
CA PHE A 69 9.09 -9.49 7.08
C PHE A 69 8.51 -9.91 8.44
N ALA A 70 9.37 -10.25 9.39
CA ALA A 70 8.93 -10.81 10.65
C ALA A 70 9.07 -9.83 11.82
N GLU A 71 10.12 -9.04 11.84
CA GLU A 71 10.46 -8.22 13.00
C GLU A 71 11.21 -6.96 12.59
N ALA A 72 10.83 -5.82 13.15
CA ALA A 72 11.59 -4.61 12.97
C ALA A 72 12.93 -4.72 13.72
N ALA A 73 14.01 -4.37 13.05
CA ALA A 73 15.29 -4.24 13.71
C ALA A 73 15.17 -3.14 14.80
N GLN A 74 15.42 -3.50 16.03
CA GLN A 74 15.61 -2.52 17.09
C GLN A 74 16.89 -1.76 16.79
N ASN A 75 16.81 -0.46 16.64
CA ASN A 75 17.97 0.35 16.34
C ASN A 75 18.08 1.48 17.37
N ASP A 76 18.94 1.28 18.35
CA ASP A 76 19.25 2.27 19.39
C ASP A 76 20.18 3.39 18.85
N GLY A 77 20.62 3.29 17.61
CA GLY A 77 21.65 4.13 17.03
C GLY A 77 21.18 5.19 16.05
N VAL A 78 19.88 5.33 15.79
CA VAL A 78 19.39 6.44 14.95
C VAL A 78 19.32 7.70 15.81
N LEU A 79 20.28 8.57 15.62
CA LEU A 79 20.29 9.91 16.21
C LEU A 79 19.61 10.85 15.22
N LEU A 80 18.55 11.50 15.67
CA LEU A 80 17.87 12.53 14.88
C LEU A 80 18.29 13.89 15.45
N GLU A 81 18.96 14.69 14.63
CA GLU A 81 19.41 16.03 14.98
C GLU A 81 18.63 17.07 14.16
N VAL A 82 18.11 18.08 14.85
CA VAL A 82 17.45 19.23 14.23
C VAL A 82 18.36 20.43 14.34
N ALA A 83 18.99 20.80 13.23
CA ALA A 83 19.97 21.90 13.22
C ALA A 83 19.31 23.28 13.11
N SER A 84 18.11 23.37 12.51
CA SER A 84 17.34 24.61 12.40
C SER A 84 15.85 24.33 12.39
N GLY A 85 15.02 25.29 12.82
CA GLY A 85 13.57 25.17 12.83
C GLY A 85 13.04 24.21 13.92
N ALA A 86 13.75 24.08 15.03
CA ALA A 86 13.37 23.18 16.11
C ALA A 86 11.99 23.49 16.72
N GLU A 87 11.52 24.71 16.61
CA GLU A 87 10.19 25.16 17.04
C GLU A 87 9.06 24.51 16.22
N TYR A 88 9.36 24.07 15.00
CA TYR A 88 8.40 23.38 14.13
C TYR A 88 8.45 21.86 14.28
N VAL A 89 9.41 21.34 15.04
CA VAL A 89 9.68 19.90 15.15
C VAL A 89 9.30 19.38 16.51
N SER A 90 8.56 18.31 16.56
CA SER A 90 8.16 17.61 17.77
C SER A 90 8.25 16.11 17.59
N THR A 91 8.24 15.39 18.70
CA THR A 91 8.19 13.92 18.70
C THR A 91 6.78 13.48 19.05
N LEU A 92 6.24 12.54 18.27
CA LEU A 92 4.97 11.86 18.52
C LEU A 92 5.26 10.43 18.98
N ALA A 93 4.64 10.02 20.06
CA ALA A 93 4.68 8.63 20.49
C ALA A 93 3.80 7.75 19.59
N ALA A 94 3.95 6.44 19.73
CA ALA A 94 3.06 5.50 19.07
C ALA A 94 1.61 5.74 19.53
N GLY A 95 0.70 5.94 18.58
CA GLY A 95 -0.72 6.22 18.83
C GLY A 95 -1.09 7.69 18.98
N ASP A 96 -0.13 8.62 19.02
CA ASP A 96 -0.41 10.04 19.05
C ASP A 96 -0.88 10.56 17.67
N ALA A 97 -1.95 11.35 17.65
CA ALA A 97 -2.37 12.05 16.43
C ALA A 97 -1.38 13.19 16.10
N PRO A 98 -1.12 13.47 14.82
CA PRO A 98 -1.74 12.90 13.61
C PRO A 98 -0.98 11.70 13.01
N ARG A 99 -0.18 10.99 13.79
CA ARG A 99 0.54 9.81 13.33
C ARG A 99 -0.44 8.76 12.82
N GLY A 100 -0.25 8.29 11.58
CA GLY A 100 -1.15 7.33 10.94
C GLY A 100 -2.38 7.91 10.25
N GLU A 101 -2.63 9.23 10.35
CA GLU A 101 -3.77 9.85 9.66
C GLU A 101 -3.53 10.03 8.15
N PHE A 102 -2.29 10.27 7.75
CA PHE A 102 -1.92 10.57 6.37
C PHE A 102 -1.25 9.41 5.63
N PHE A 103 -0.72 8.46 6.38
CA PHE A 103 -0.03 7.31 5.84
C PHE A 103 -0.53 6.03 6.51
N VAL A 104 -0.87 5.06 5.67
CA VAL A 104 -1.16 3.69 6.09
C VAL A 104 -0.24 2.77 5.31
N PRO A 105 0.47 1.85 5.94
CA PRO A 105 1.35 0.90 5.25
C PRO A 105 0.63 0.16 4.12
N GLU A 106 1.30 0.01 2.98
CA GLU A 106 0.79 -0.70 1.79
C GLU A 106 1.52 -2.02 1.53
N ASP A 107 2.44 -2.39 2.40
CA ASP A 107 3.17 -3.65 2.34
C ASP A 107 3.62 -4.11 3.73
N VAL A 108 4.03 -5.38 3.82
CA VAL A 108 4.43 -6.02 5.08
C VAL A 108 5.64 -5.35 5.73
N VAL A 109 6.64 -4.91 4.96
CA VAL A 109 7.86 -4.29 5.51
C VAL A 109 7.53 -2.94 6.14
N ALA A 110 6.71 -2.15 5.46
CA ALA A 110 6.24 -0.87 5.99
C ALA A 110 5.41 -1.06 7.26
N ALA A 111 4.56 -2.10 7.33
CA ALA A 111 3.77 -2.40 8.52
C ALA A 111 4.64 -2.90 9.69
N VAL A 112 5.63 -3.75 9.41
CA VAL A 112 6.61 -4.21 10.42
C VAL A 112 7.42 -3.02 10.96
N ALA A 113 7.92 -2.15 10.08
CA ALA A 113 8.64 -0.95 10.48
C ALA A 113 7.77 0.01 11.30
N TRP A 114 6.50 0.14 10.94
CA TRP A 114 5.53 0.94 11.67
C TRP A 114 5.32 0.42 13.10
N GLN A 115 5.11 -0.88 13.26
CA GLN A 115 4.94 -1.50 14.59
C GLN A 115 6.20 -1.39 15.46
N GLY A 116 7.38 -1.52 14.86
CA GLY A 116 8.65 -1.38 15.58
C GLY A 116 9.04 0.06 15.92
N SER A 117 8.29 1.04 15.39
CA SER A 117 8.58 2.46 15.59
C SER A 117 7.82 3.01 16.79
N GLU A 118 8.51 3.20 17.94
CA GLU A 118 7.93 3.72 19.17
C GLU A 118 7.58 5.21 19.07
N GLN A 119 8.30 5.96 18.24
CA GLN A 119 8.11 7.39 18.09
C GLN A 119 8.37 7.84 16.65
N GLY A 120 7.86 8.98 16.31
CA GLY A 120 8.05 9.61 15.00
C GLY A 120 8.36 11.09 15.13
N THR A 121 9.09 11.62 14.16
CA THR A 121 9.35 13.06 14.08
C THR A 121 8.21 13.72 13.32
N PHE A 122 7.63 14.73 13.91
CA PHE A 122 6.54 15.51 13.36
C PHE A 122 6.99 16.94 13.09
N VAL A 123 6.91 17.36 11.85
CA VAL A 123 7.21 18.72 11.43
C VAL A 123 5.89 19.41 11.09
N ARG A 124 5.59 20.50 11.79
CA ARG A 124 4.37 21.29 11.59
C ARG A 124 4.71 22.76 11.38
N ILE A 125 4.40 23.25 10.21
CA ILE A 125 4.44 24.68 9.91
C ILE A 125 2.99 25.20 9.98
N PRO A 126 2.68 26.19 10.83
CA PRO A 126 1.36 26.78 10.89
C PRO A 126 0.93 27.38 9.55
N ARG A 127 -0.37 27.48 9.35
CA ARG A 127 -0.91 28.10 8.15
C ARG A 127 -0.53 29.59 8.12
N ASP A 128 -0.17 30.07 6.95
CA ASP A 128 0.21 31.47 6.69
C ASP A 128 1.53 31.89 7.38
N GLU A 129 2.34 30.94 7.85
CA GLU A 129 3.66 31.19 8.37
C GLU A 129 4.73 30.94 7.30
N GLU A 130 5.65 31.89 7.17
CA GLU A 130 6.78 31.81 6.26
C GLU A 130 8.05 31.46 7.07
N VAL A 131 8.64 30.32 6.77
CA VAL A 131 9.89 29.86 7.40
C VAL A 131 11.06 30.46 6.64
N ALA A 132 11.80 31.35 7.27
CA ALA A 132 12.88 32.09 6.62
C ALA A 132 14.09 31.21 6.25
N GLU A 133 14.34 30.16 7.04
CA GLU A 133 15.45 29.22 6.81
C GLU A 133 14.93 27.78 6.68
N PRO A 134 15.55 26.94 5.89
CA PRO A 134 15.11 25.54 5.75
C PRO A 134 15.23 24.80 7.07
N ILE A 135 14.22 23.98 7.38
CA ILE A 135 14.27 23.04 8.51
C ILE A 135 15.20 21.90 8.12
N LEU A 136 16.32 21.76 8.80
CA LEU A 136 17.30 20.72 8.53
C LEU A 136 17.21 19.61 9.58
N VAL A 137 16.84 18.44 9.12
CA VAL A 137 16.76 17.22 9.94
C VAL A 137 17.78 16.23 9.40
N THR A 138 18.69 15.79 10.24
CA THR A 138 19.72 14.80 9.90
C THR A 138 19.43 13.50 10.66
N ILE A 139 19.53 12.37 9.96
CA ILE A 139 19.31 11.02 10.50
C ILE A 139 20.60 10.23 10.39
#